data_53d94d815ac0556e117cc6bcd6d301af
#
_entry.id   53d94d815ac0556e117cc6bcd6d301af
#
_cell.length_a   1.000
_cell.length_b   1.000
_cell.length_c   1.000
_cell.angle_alpha   90.00
_cell.angle_beta   90.00
_cell.angle_gamma   90.00
#
_symmetry.space_group_name_H-M   'P 1'
#
loop_
_entity.id
_entity.type
_entity.pdbx_description
1 polymer ?
#
loop_
_entity_poly.entity_id
_entity_poly.type
_entity_poly.pdbx_seq_one_letter_code
_entity_poly.pdbx_strand_id
1 'polypeptide(L)'
;MVLVLAAGTSGAAQADCKFTATREGSADLAGVTKVVVAAGPGELSIVGSADARRIVARGNACASSQELLDRLNLEVRREGDTVFIDAGLARAINMITIGTVYAHINVGIALPTNLPVEARDSSGPVSVSGVAALKLDDSSGDIEVRDVGSVEIKDSSGDILVDGVRGDATVTFDGSGDIEIRDVGGNAEVGSDGSGNIRFSGVLGNVLVGNDGSGDIVVENAGGDFTVGNDGSGTINHRGVAGKVTLPER
;
A
#
# COMPACT_ATOMS: atom_id res chain seq x y z
N MET A 1 42.43 16.44 10.32
CA MET A 1 41.24 17.09 10.89
C MET A 1 40.08 16.58 10.05
N VAL A 2 39.44 15.51 10.55
CA VAL A 2 38.35 14.82 9.84
C VAL A 2 37.04 15.35 10.41
N LEU A 3 36.24 15.99 9.57
CA LEU A 3 34.93 16.53 9.93
C LEU A 3 33.90 15.38 9.79
N VAL A 4 33.39 14.88 10.91
CA VAL A 4 32.27 13.93 10.95
C VAL A 4 30.97 14.73 10.86
N LEU A 5 30.29 14.67 9.70
CA LEU A 5 28.91 15.14 9.60
C LEU A 5 27.98 14.10 10.27
N ALA A 6 27.38 14.49 11.37
CA ALA A 6 26.29 13.75 11.96
C ALA A 6 25.03 13.97 11.12
N ALA A 7 24.54 12.91 10.47
CA ALA A 7 23.22 12.88 9.85
C ALA A 7 22.17 12.87 10.97
N GLY A 8 21.43 13.96 11.09
CA GLY A 8 20.29 14.04 11.99
C GLY A 8 19.13 13.24 11.41
N THR A 9 18.79 12.13 12.03
CA THR A 9 17.52 11.41 11.79
C THR A 9 16.41 12.22 12.42
N SER A 10 15.52 12.79 11.61
CA SER A 10 14.25 13.35 12.05
C SER A 10 13.36 12.19 12.50
N GLY A 11 13.46 11.80 13.76
CA GLY A 11 12.54 10.86 14.38
C GLY A 11 11.19 11.54 14.53
N ALA A 12 10.17 11.08 13.80
CA ALA A 12 8.80 11.30 14.20
C ALA A 12 8.66 10.81 15.65
N ALA A 13 8.08 11.63 16.52
CA ALA A 13 7.86 11.27 17.92
C ALA A 13 6.89 10.08 17.94
N GLN A 14 7.44 8.87 18.09
CA GLN A 14 6.67 7.70 18.43
C GLN A 14 6.03 8.01 19.79
N ALA A 15 4.70 8.08 19.82
CA ALA A 15 3.97 8.16 21.09
C ALA A 15 4.46 7.01 21.98
N ASP A 16 4.93 7.33 23.18
CA ASP A 16 5.50 6.35 24.12
C ASP A 16 4.47 5.24 24.37
N CYS A 17 4.72 4.06 23.82
CA CYS A 17 3.89 2.89 24.05
C CYS A 17 3.97 2.45 25.50
N LYS A 18 2.85 2.47 26.20
CA LYS A 18 2.81 2.11 27.62
C LYS A 18 3.10 0.63 27.84
N PHE A 19 2.61 -0.23 26.94
CA PHE A 19 2.85 -1.68 26.95
C PHE A 19 3.25 -2.12 25.54
N THR A 20 4.31 -2.90 25.44
CA THR A 20 4.85 -3.39 24.17
C THR A 20 5.15 -4.87 24.21
N ALA A 21 5.02 -5.53 23.06
CA ALA A 21 5.46 -6.92 22.89
C ALA A 21 5.82 -7.19 21.42
N THR A 22 6.81 -8.05 21.22
CA THR A 22 7.15 -8.57 19.90
C THR A 22 6.32 -9.82 19.61
N ARG A 23 5.88 -9.98 18.35
CA ARG A 23 5.21 -11.16 17.81
C ARG A 23 5.99 -11.62 16.58
N GLU A 24 6.09 -12.93 16.38
CA GLU A 24 6.77 -13.48 15.20
C GLU A 24 6.07 -14.75 14.74
N GLY A 25 5.95 -14.90 13.43
CA GLY A 25 5.45 -16.11 12.80
C GLY A 25 6.18 -16.36 11.48
N SER A 26 6.15 -17.61 11.01
CA SER A 26 6.81 -17.95 9.76
C SER A 26 6.18 -19.17 9.10
N ALA A 27 6.31 -19.27 7.78
CA ALA A 27 5.88 -20.43 6.99
C ALA A 27 6.96 -20.84 5.98
N ASP A 28 7.03 -22.14 5.71
CA ASP A 28 7.87 -22.71 4.66
C ASP A 28 7.25 -22.48 3.28
N LEU A 29 8.10 -22.45 2.24
CA LEU A 29 7.70 -22.12 0.87
C LEU A 29 7.19 -23.28 0.03
N ALA A 30 7.40 -24.55 0.46
CA ALA A 30 7.12 -25.71 -0.38
C ALA A 30 5.64 -25.72 -0.84
N GLY A 31 5.39 -25.50 -2.15
CA GLY A 31 4.06 -25.50 -2.74
C GLY A 31 3.19 -24.30 -2.38
N VAL A 32 3.77 -23.20 -1.86
CA VAL A 32 3.06 -21.94 -1.64
C VAL A 32 2.99 -21.16 -2.96
N THR A 33 1.78 -20.72 -3.32
CA THR A 33 1.52 -19.94 -4.54
C THR A 33 1.02 -18.52 -4.26
N LYS A 34 0.54 -18.25 -3.03
CA LYS A 34 -0.04 -16.96 -2.66
C LYS A 34 0.12 -16.66 -1.17
N VAL A 35 0.21 -15.37 -0.84
CA VAL A 35 0.16 -14.85 0.52
C VAL A 35 -1.04 -13.93 0.68
N VAL A 36 -1.81 -14.11 1.75
CA VAL A 36 -2.95 -13.27 2.11
C VAL A 36 -2.66 -12.63 3.46
N VAL A 37 -2.74 -11.30 3.52
CA VAL A 37 -2.44 -10.50 4.70
C VAL A 37 -3.71 -9.77 5.14
N ALA A 38 -4.04 -9.84 6.41
CA ALA A 38 -5.03 -9.01 7.05
C ALA A 38 -4.36 -8.25 8.20
N ALA A 39 -4.17 -6.95 8.02
CA ALA A 39 -3.58 -6.08 9.02
C ALA A 39 -4.64 -5.18 9.65
N GLY A 40 -4.49 -4.95 10.94
CA GLY A 40 -5.26 -3.98 11.70
C GLY A 40 -4.55 -2.63 11.76
N PRO A 41 -4.87 -1.79 12.75
CA PRO A 41 -4.18 -0.51 12.94
C PRO A 41 -2.68 -0.70 13.15
N GLY A 42 -1.87 0.11 12.50
CA GLY A 42 -0.41 0.12 12.58
C GLY A 42 0.24 0.20 11.20
N GLU A 43 1.54 0.21 11.15
CA GLU A 43 2.32 0.19 9.91
C GLU A 43 2.36 -1.23 9.33
N LEU A 44 2.12 -1.37 8.03
CA LEU A 44 2.30 -2.61 7.28
C LEU A 44 3.45 -2.47 6.28
N SER A 45 4.49 -3.26 6.43
CA SER A 45 5.63 -3.30 5.49
C SER A 45 5.78 -4.71 4.91
N ILE A 46 5.77 -4.83 3.57
CA ILE A 46 5.92 -6.11 2.87
C ILE A 46 7.09 -6.00 1.91
N VAL A 47 8.11 -6.84 2.09
CA VAL A 47 9.31 -6.82 1.27
C VAL A 47 9.55 -8.18 0.61
N GLY A 48 9.48 -8.20 -0.71
CA GLY A 48 9.94 -9.32 -1.53
C GLY A 48 11.45 -9.32 -1.66
N SER A 49 12.09 -10.46 -1.42
CA SER A 49 13.55 -10.61 -1.56
C SER A 49 13.89 -11.89 -2.31
N ALA A 50 14.83 -11.81 -3.25
CA ALA A 50 15.35 -12.98 -3.96
C ALA A 50 16.08 -13.97 -3.04
N ASP A 51 16.57 -13.49 -1.90
CA ASP A 51 17.28 -14.30 -0.91
C ASP A 51 16.36 -14.93 0.13
N ALA A 52 15.07 -14.57 0.15
CA ALA A 52 14.12 -15.13 1.10
C ALA A 52 13.91 -16.63 0.85
N ARG A 53 14.11 -17.43 1.89
CA ARG A 53 13.96 -18.91 1.87
C ARG A 53 12.72 -19.37 2.62
N ARG A 54 11.97 -18.46 3.20
CA ARG A 54 10.72 -18.66 3.93
C ARG A 54 9.94 -17.36 4.01
N ILE A 55 8.68 -17.45 4.36
CA ILE A 55 7.88 -16.29 4.73
C ILE A 55 8.07 -16.03 6.21
N VAL A 56 8.40 -14.79 6.57
CA VAL A 56 8.59 -14.37 7.97
C VAL A 56 7.78 -13.11 8.21
N ALA A 57 6.95 -13.12 9.24
CA ALA A 57 6.22 -11.95 9.71
C ALA A 57 6.70 -11.60 11.12
N ARG A 58 7.00 -10.31 11.36
CA ARG A 58 7.38 -9.76 12.67
C ARG A 58 6.51 -8.58 12.99
N GLY A 59 5.97 -8.57 14.20
CA GLY A 59 5.09 -7.51 14.69
C GLY A 59 5.62 -6.88 15.98
N ASN A 60 5.57 -5.56 16.04
CA ASN A 60 5.79 -4.79 17.26
C ASN A 60 4.43 -4.27 17.75
N ALA A 61 3.87 -4.94 18.75
CA ALA A 61 2.59 -4.60 19.36
C ALA A 61 2.74 -3.48 20.38
N CYS A 62 1.81 -2.55 20.40
CA CYS A 62 1.76 -1.38 21.26
C CYS A 62 0.33 -1.16 21.75
N ALA A 63 0.15 -0.99 23.08
CA ALA A 63 -1.17 -0.82 23.66
C ALA A 63 -1.17 0.07 24.92
N SER A 64 -2.33 0.67 25.19
CA SER A 64 -2.58 1.51 26.38
C SER A 64 -2.78 0.70 27.66
N SER A 65 -3.03 -0.61 27.57
CA SER A 65 -3.16 -1.53 28.71
C SER A 65 -2.58 -2.91 28.40
N GLN A 66 -2.20 -3.64 29.44
CA GLN A 66 -1.71 -5.01 29.30
C GLN A 66 -2.78 -5.93 28.71
N GLU A 67 -4.04 -5.77 29.10
CA GLU A 67 -5.16 -6.55 28.56
C GLU A 67 -5.28 -6.39 27.04
N LEU A 68 -5.15 -5.16 26.52
CA LEU A 68 -5.16 -4.89 25.07
C LEU A 68 -3.93 -5.50 24.39
N LEU A 69 -2.75 -5.37 25.00
CA LEU A 69 -1.52 -5.94 24.46
C LEU A 69 -1.61 -7.47 24.33
N ASP A 70 -2.19 -8.15 25.34
CA ASP A 70 -2.34 -9.62 25.33
C ASP A 70 -3.30 -10.10 24.23
N ARG A 71 -4.16 -9.20 23.71
CA ARG A 71 -5.11 -9.47 22.62
C ARG A 71 -4.57 -9.13 21.25
N LEU A 72 -3.49 -8.35 21.16
CA LEU A 72 -2.81 -8.11 19.88
C LEU A 72 -2.05 -9.36 19.47
N ASN A 73 -2.43 -9.96 18.37
CA ASN A 73 -1.86 -11.18 17.84
C ASN A 73 -1.28 -11.00 16.44
N LEU A 74 -0.26 -11.77 16.13
CA LEU A 74 0.26 -11.99 14.79
C LEU A 74 0.26 -13.51 14.55
N GLU A 75 -0.64 -13.95 13.70
CA GLU A 75 -0.78 -15.37 13.34
C GLU A 75 -0.30 -15.61 11.93
N VAL A 76 0.54 -16.61 11.73
CA VAL A 76 0.95 -17.10 10.40
C VAL A 76 0.49 -18.54 10.29
N ARG A 77 -0.46 -18.79 9.41
CA ARG A 77 -1.02 -20.12 9.18
C ARG A 77 -1.01 -20.45 7.70
N ARG A 78 -0.95 -21.74 7.40
CA ARG A 78 -0.99 -22.23 6.03
C ARG A 78 -2.23 -23.08 5.79
N GLU A 79 -2.92 -22.82 4.70
CA GLU A 79 -4.04 -23.63 4.20
C GLU A 79 -3.80 -23.98 2.73
N GLY A 80 -3.48 -25.23 2.47
CA GLY A 80 -3.16 -25.68 1.12
C GLY A 80 -1.89 -25.00 0.56
N ASP A 81 -2.06 -24.24 -0.50
CA ASP A 81 -1.02 -23.48 -1.20
C ASP A 81 -0.97 -22.00 -0.82
N THR A 82 -1.80 -21.57 0.11
CA THR A 82 -1.90 -20.20 0.57
C THR A 82 -1.39 -20.03 2.00
N VAL A 83 -0.58 -19.01 2.23
CA VAL A 83 -0.17 -18.59 3.58
C VAL A 83 -0.99 -17.37 3.98
N PHE A 84 -1.65 -17.45 5.13
CA PHE A 84 -2.41 -16.38 5.75
C PHE A 84 -1.61 -15.76 6.88
N ILE A 85 -1.58 -14.43 6.92
CA ILE A 85 -0.94 -13.62 7.96
C ILE A 85 -2.00 -12.68 8.50
N ASP A 86 -2.41 -12.92 9.74
CA ASP A 86 -3.42 -12.12 10.42
C ASP A 86 -2.77 -11.33 11.55
N ALA A 87 -2.83 -10.00 11.50
CA ALA A 87 -2.24 -9.10 12.49
C ALA A 87 -3.28 -8.11 13.01
N GLY A 88 -3.51 -8.10 14.30
CA GLY A 88 -4.47 -7.17 14.92
C GLY A 88 -5.10 -7.70 16.20
N LEU A 89 -6.23 -7.15 16.58
CA LEU A 89 -6.98 -7.59 17.75
C LEU A 89 -7.72 -8.91 17.47
N ALA A 90 -7.48 -9.91 18.28
CA ALA A 90 -8.06 -11.27 18.13
C ALA A 90 -9.59 -11.33 18.14
N ARG A 91 -10.31 -10.28 18.55
CA ARG A 91 -11.77 -10.09 18.45
C ARG A 91 -12.13 -8.62 18.64
N ALA A 92 -13.13 -8.15 17.91
CA ALA A 92 -13.75 -6.84 18.15
C ALA A 92 -14.29 -6.74 19.60
N ILE A 93 -14.06 -5.61 20.25
CA ILE A 93 -14.44 -5.38 21.64
C ILE A 93 -15.44 -4.24 21.69
N ASN A 94 -16.59 -4.49 22.33
CA ASN A 94 -17.41 -3.40 22.87
C ASN A 94 -16.80 -2.99 24.21
N MET A 95 -15.89 -2.02 24.23
CA MET A 95 -15.36 -1.46 25.48
C MET A 95 -15.96 -0.08 25.71
N ILE A 96 -16.58 0.08 26.87
CA ILE A 96 -16.83 1.41 27.44
C ILE A 96 -15.57 1.76 28.22
N THR A 97 -14.71 2.61 27.68
CA THR A 97 -13.46 3.02 28.33
C THR A 97 -13.41 4.52 28.54
N ILE A 98 -12.98 4.91 29.73
CA ILE A 98 -12.71 6.31 30.09
C ILE A 98 -11.20 6.50 29.91
N GLY A 99 -10.78 7.39 28.99
CA GLY A 99 -9.38 7.69 28.71
C GLY A 99 -8.96 7.40 27.27
N THR A 100 -7.71 7.71 26.92
CA THR A 100 -7.15 7.42 25.61
C THR A 100 -6.84 5.94 25.49
N VAL A 101 -7.55 5.24 24.63
CA VAL A 101 -7.38 3.81 24.35
C VAL A 101 -6.74 3.67 22.98
N TYR A 102 -5.62 2.98 22.93
CA TYR A 102 -4.97 2.62 21.68
C TYR A 102 -4.43 1.18 21.75
N ALA A 103 -4.45 0.51 20.62
CA ALA A 103 -3.86 -0.79 20.42
C ALA A 103 -3.56 -0.95 18.93
N HIS A 104 -2.31 -1.15 18.56
CA HIS A 104 -1.87 -1.36 17.18
C HIS A 104 -0.67 -2.32 17.14
N ILE A 105 -0.43 -2.86 15.97
CA ILE A 105 0.73 -3.70 15.72
C ILE A 105 1.38 -3.29 14.39
N ASN A 106 2.62 -2.84 14.44
CA ASN A 106 3.40 -2.58 13.25
C ASN A 106 3.98 -3.89 12.74
N VAL A 107 3.70 -4.25 11.50
CA VAL A 107 4.03 -5.56 10.93
C VAL A 107 4.99 -5.44 9.76
N GLY A 108 6.11 -6.15 9.85
CA GLY A 108 7.03 -6.35 8.73
C GLY A 108 6.96 -7.79 8.23
N ILE A 109 6.76 -7.96 6.91
CA ILE A 109 6.67 -9.27 6.25
C ILE A 109 7.78 -9.35 5.21
N ALA A 110 8.61 -10.40 5.32
CA ALA A 110 9.61 -10.75 4.32
C ALA A 110 9.21 -12.05 3.62
N LEU A 111 9.24 -12.05 2.28
CA LEU A 111 8.83 -13.19 1.44
C LEU A 111 9.63 -13.22 0.11
N PRO A 112 9.60 -14.31 -0.66
CA PRO A 112 10.22 -14.36 -1.98
C PRO A 112 9.55 -13.45 -3.00
N THR A 113 10.33 -12.90 -3.93
CA THR A 113 9.86 -11.99 -5.00
C THR A 113 8.86 -12.60 -5.99
N ASN A 114 8.76 -13.92 -6.06
CA ASN A 114 7.86 -14.62 -7.00
C ASN A 114 6.45 -14.88 -6.47
N LEU A 115 6.14 -14.44 -5.26
CA LEU A 115 4.84 -14.64 -4.67
C LEU A 115 3.93 -13.41 -4.86
N PRO A 116 2.69 -13.62 -5.34
CA PRO A 116 1.66 -12.61 -5.27
C PRO A 116 1.14 -12.44 -3.83
N VAL A 117 0.74 -11.21 -3.52
CA VAL A 117 0.22 -10.81 -2.22
C VAL A 117 -1.16 -10.19 -2.38
N GLU A 118 -2.13 -10.66 -1.62
CA GLU A 118 -3.41 -9.99 -1.39
C GLU A 118 -3.38 -9.44 0.03
N ALA A 119 -3.48 -8.13 0.20
CA ALA A 119 -3.44 -7.48 1.51
C ALA A 119 -4.71 -6.66 1.76
N ARG A 120 -5.14 -6.66 3.01
CA ARG A 120 -6.12 -5.72 3.53
C ARG A 120 -5.53 -5.03 4.73
N ASP A 121 -5.62 -3.71 4.75
CA ASP A 121 -5.23 -2.89 5.88
C ASP A 121 -6.41 -2.04 6.38
N SER A 122 -6.34 -1.63 7.63
CA SER A 122 -7.39 -0.78 8.18
C SER A 122 -6.93 0.66 8.40
N SER A 123 -5.70 0.86 8.86
CA SER A 123 -5.17 2.21 9.05
C SER A 123 -3.69 2.22 9.42
N GLY A 124 -3.00 3.18 8.91
CA GLY A 124 -1.57 3.38 9.08
C GLY A 124 -0.84 3.30 7.73
N PRO A 125 0.42 3.67 7.67
CA PRO A 125 1.15 3.63 6.41
C PRO A 125 1.38 2.20 5.94
N VAL A 126 1.17 1.98 4.63
CA VAL A 126 1.44 0.71 3.95
C VAL A 126 2.61 0.87 3.01
N SER A 127 3.64 0.03 3.13
CA SER A 127 4.75 -0.04 2.19
C SER A 127 4.91 -1.44 1.62
N VAL A 128 4.94 -1.58 0.30
CA VAL A 128 5.10 -2.88 -0.37
C VAL A 128 6.16 -2.77 -1.46
N SER A 129 7.12 -3.69 -1.46
CA SER A 129 8.13 -3.73 -2.50
C SER A 129 8.52 -5.14 -2.92
N GLY A 130 8.94 -5.30 -4.18
CA GLY A 130 9.59 -6.50 -4.68
C GLY A 130 8.71 -7.74 -4.82
N VAL A 131 7.39 -7.65 -4.81
CA VAL A 131 6.47 -8.79 -4.95
C VAL A 131 6.09 -9.05 -6.41
N ALA A 132 5.61 -10.28 -6.70
CA ALA A 132 5.20 -10.65 -8.05
C ALA A 132 3.94 -9.91 -8.52
N ALA A 133 2.98 -9.74 -7.64
CA ALA A 133 1.76 -8.97 -7.84
C ALA A 133 1.24 -8.53 -6.47
N LEU A 134 0.59 -7.38 -6.43
CA LEU A 134 -0.07 -6.86 -5.24
C LEU A 134 -1.54 -6.58 -5.55
N LYS A 135 -2.43 -7.06 -4.68
CA LYS A 135 -3.80 -6.56 -4.56
C LYS A 135 -3.98 -6.04 -3.15
N LEU A 136 -4.26 -4.74 -3.01
CA LEU A 136 -4.39 -4.04 -1.73
C LEU A 136 -5.77 -3.40 -1.62
N ASP A 137 -6.45 -3.65 -0.50
CA ASP A 137 -7.68 -2.97 -0.07
C ASP A 137 -7.37 -2.27 1.26
N ASP A 138 -7.19 -0.96 1.23
CA ASP A 138 -6.90 -0.13 2.40
C ASP A 138 -8.07 0.80 2.73
N SER A 139 -8.14 1.21 3.99
CA SER A 139 -9.15 2.16 4.42
C SER A 139 -8.59 3.54 4.72
N SER A 140 -7.35 3.62 5.25
CA SER A 140 -6.73 4.93 5.48
C SER A 140 -5.24 4.83 5.82
N GLY A 141 -4.46 5.71 5.27
CA GLY A 141 -3.03 5.81 5.47
C GLY A 141 -2.32 5.96 4.12
N ASP A 142 -1.10 6.45 4.15
CA ASP A 142 -0.34 6.60 2.92
C ASP A 142 0.12 5.23 2.41
N ILE A 143 -0.01 5.02 1.11
CA ILE A 143 0.37 3.78 0.42
C ILE A 143 1.59 4.04 -0.45
N GLU A 144 2.66 3.27 -0.24
CA GLU A 144 3.85 3.29 -1.08
C GLU A 144 4.13 1.90 -1.66
N VAL A 145 4.07 1.77 -2.99
CA VAL A 145 4.36 0.52 -3.71
C VAL A 145 5.53 0.70 -4.65
N ARG A 146 6.56 -0.17 -4.54
CA ARG A 146 7.77 -0.08 -5.38
C ARG A 146 8.18 -1.42 -5.97
N ASP A 147 8.69 -1.40 -7.21
CA ASP A 147 9.37 -2.54 -7.86
C ASP A 147 8.54 -3.84 -7.93
N VAL A 148 7.26 -3.75 -8.20
CA VAL A 148 6.34 -4.90 -8.25
C VAL A 148 6.10 -5.40 -9.68
N GLY A 149 5.54 -6.63 -9.81
CA GLY A 149 5.16 -7.18 -11.11
C GLY A 149 3.91 -6.51 -11.67
N SER A 150 2.85 -6.43 -10.89
CA SER A 150 1.62 -5.69 -11.17
C SER A 150 0.99 -5.25 -9.86
N VAL A 151 0.09 -4.25 -9.94
CA VAL A 151 -0.57 -3.73 -8.74
C VAL A 151 -2.04 -3.37 -9.00
N GLU A 152 -2.90 -3.73 -8.06
CA GLU A 152 -4.29 -3.31 -7.96
C GLU A 152 -4.53 -2.76 -6.56
N ILE A 153 -4.91 -1.48 -6.45
CA ILE A 153 -5.17 -0.79 -5.19
C ILE A 153 -6.62 -0.32 -5.15
N LYS A 154 -7.23 -0.46 -3.98
CA LYS A 154 -8.43 0.23 -3.59
C LYS A 154 -8.17 0.90 -2.25
N ASP A 155 -8.36 2.21 -2.18
CA ASP A 155 -8.19 3.00 -0.97
C ASP A 155 -9.38 3.92 -0.72
N SER A 156 -9.54 4.34 0.54
CA SER A 156 -10.56 5.32 0.89
C SER A 156 -9.97 6.68 1.26
N SER A 157 -8.74 6.73 1.81
CA SER A 157 -8.09 8.01 2.09
C SER A 157 -6.61 7.88 2.45
N GLY A 158 -5.79 8.70 1.88
CA GLY A 158 -4.34 8.76 2.04
C GLY A 158 -3.68 8.97 0.68
N ASP A 159 -2.42 9.35 0.68
CA ASP A 159 -1.69 9.50 -0.58
C ASP A 159 -1.23 8.14 -1.12
N ILE A 160 -1.35 7.93 -2.42
CA ILE A 160 -0.94 6.70 -3.10
C ILE A 160 0.26 6.99 -4.00
N LEU A 161 1.40 6.36 -3.70
CA LEU A 161 2.59 6.36 -4.54
C LEU A 161 2.86 4.97 -5.09
N VAL A 162 2.83 4.83 -6.41
CA VAL A 162 3.20 3.61 -7.14
C VAL A 162 4.38 3.89 -8.04
N ASP A 163 5.49 3.15 -7.88
CA ASP A 163 6.74 3.38 -8.60
C ASP A 163 7.38 2.06 -9.06
N GLY A 164 7.73 1.96 -10.34
CA GLY A 164 8.46 0.78 -10.85
C GLY A 164 7.59 -0.47 -10.99
N VAL A 165 6.50 -0.41 -11.75
CA VAL A 165 5.64 -1.55 -12.05
C VAL A 165 6.01 -2.18 -13.39
N ARG A 166 6.34 -3.48 -13.42
CA ARG A 166 6.73 -4.16 -14.67
C ARG A 166 5.56 -4.42 -15.62
N GLY A 167 4.38 -4.69 -15.09
CA GLY A 167 3.12 -4.89 -15.81
C GLY A 167 2.19 -3.71 -15.65
N ASP A 168 0.92 -3.97 -15.40
CA ASP A 168 -0.13 -2.97 -15.24
C ASP A 168 -0.22 -2.44 -13.80
N ALA A 169 -0.57 -1.16 -13.67
CA ALA A 169 -0.85 -0.49 -12.41
C ALA A 169 -2.29 0.05 -12.42
N THR A 170 -3.10 -0.40 -11.47
CA THR A 170 -4.51 -0.02 -11.36
C THR A 170 -4.83 0.47 -9.94
N VAL A 171 -5.33 1.68 -9.82
CA VAL A 171 -6.06 2.16 -8.65
C VAL A 171 -7.55 2.11 -9.01
N THR A 172 -8.27 1.13 -8.47
CA THR A 172 -9.68 0.91 -8.81
C THR A 172 -10.59 1.98 -8.25
N PHE A 173 -10.26 2.45 -7.07
CA PHE A 173 -10.96 3.51 -6.34
C PHE A 173 -10.01 4.17 -5.34
N ASP A 174 -10.06 5.49 -5.27
CA ASP A 174 -9.59 6.31 -4.16
C ASP A 174 -10.68 7.30 -3.74
N GLY A 175 -10.80 7.52 -2.44
CA GLY A 175 -11.77 8.47 -1.91
C GLY A 175 -11.19 9.87 -1.78
N SER A 176 -9.94 9.98 -1.32
CA SER A 176 -9.25 11.26 -1.17
C SER A 176 -7.77 11.10 -0.86
N GLY A 177 -6.95 11.88 -1.49
CA GLY A 177 -5.49 11.90 -1.42
C GLY A 177 -4.89 12.10 -2.80
N ASP A 178 -3.62 12.38 -2.88
CA ASP A 178 -2.93 12.49 -4.16
C ASP A 178 -2.53 11.09 -4.66
N ILE A 179 -2.74 10.83 -5.95
CA ILE A 179 -2.32 9.59 -6.61
C ILE A 179 -1.15 9.89 -7.53
N GLU A 180 0.00 9.29 -7.28
CA GLU A 180 1.16 9.34 -8.17
C GLU A 180 1.55 7.95 -8.65
N ILE A 181 1.48 7.72 -9.98
CA ILE A 181 1.85 6.47 -10.64
C ILE A 181 2.96 6.75 -11.63
N ARG A 182 4.11 6.09 -11.47
CA ARG A 182 5.26 6.32 -12.33
C ARG A 182 6.03 5.04 -12.68
N ASP A 183 6.73 5.09 -13.81
CA ASP A 183 7.59 4.01 -14.31
C ASP A 183 6.84 2.68 -14.45
N VAL A 184 5.76 2.68 -15.29
CA VAL A 184 4.90 1.53 -15.53
C VAL A 184 5.21 0.91 -16.90
N GLY A 185 5.54 -0.39 -16.90
CA GLY A 185 5.85 -1.14 -18.12
C GLY A 185 4.62 -1.57 -18.92
N GLY A 186 3.44 -1.57 -18.35
CA GLY A 186 2.14 -1.84 -18.98
C GLY A 186 1.25 -0.61 -19.03
N ASN A 187 -0.04 -0.80 -18.77
CA ASN A 187 -1.03 0.28 -18.69
C ASN A 187 -1.12 0.82 -17.26
N ALA A 188 -1.54 2.08 -17.14
CA ALA A 188 -1.86 2.70 -15.86
C ALA A 188 -3.31 3.17 -15.85
N GLU A 189 -4.06 2.83 -14.81
CA GLU A 189 -5.47 3.14 -14.69
C GLU A 189 -5.82 3.65 -13.29
N VAL A 190 -6.59 4.75 -13.25
CA VAL A 190 -7.35 5.18 -12.08
C VAL A 190 -8.83 5.05 -12.45
N GLY A 191 -9.53 4.10 -11.83
CA GLY A 191 -10.94 3.84 -12.12
C GLY A 191 -11.84 4.98 -11.64
N SER A 192 -11.71 5.37 -10.38
CA SER A 192 -12.40 6.52 -9.81
C SER A 192 -11.60 7.14 -8.67
N ASP A 193 -11.45 8.45 -8.71
CA ASP A 193 -10.97 9.27 -7.61
C ASP A 193 -12.07 10.23 -7.14
N GLY A 194 -12.17 10.43 -5.83
CA GLY A 194 -13.10 11.39 -5.24
C GLY A 194 -12.54 12.80 -5.18
N SER A 195 -11.31 12.94 -4.70
CA SER A 195 -10.63 14.25 -4.61
C SER A 195 -9.15 14.11 -4.32
N GLY A 196 -8.35 14.84 -5.03
CA GLY A 196 -6.89 14.84 -4.99
C GLY A 196 -6.32 15.02 -6.38
N ASN A 197 -5.02 15.13 -6.51
CA ASN A 197 -4.40 15.24 -7.81
C ASN A 197 -3.99 13.85 -8.31
N ILE A 198 -4.20 13.60 -9.59
CA ILE A 198 -3.77 12.36 -10.25
C ILE A 198 -2.60 12.67 -11.16
N ARG A 199 -1.46 12.04 -10.92
CA ARG A 199 -0.26 12.19 -11.73
C ARG A 199 0.24 10.87 -12.27
N PHE A 200 0.46 10.84 -13.60
CA PHE A 200 1.14 9.73 -14.26
C PHE A 200 2.44 10.20 -14.90
N SER A 201 3.49 9.40 -14.81
CA SER A 201 4.73 9.66 -15.52
C SER A 201 5.45 8.37 -15.95
N GLY A 202 5.95 8.34 -17.20
CA GLY A 202 6.73 7.20 -17.70
C GLY A 202 5.93 5.90 -17.85
N VAL A 203 4.68 5.98 -18.36
CA VAL A 203 3.85 4.80 -18.64
C VAL A 203 4.12 4.33 -20.07
N LEU A 204 4.55 3.08 -20.27
CA LEU A 204 4.82 2.56 -21.61
C LEU A 204 3.55 2.20 -22.38
N GLY A 205 2.47 1.85 -21.70
CA GLY A 205 1.16 1.55 -22.28
C GLY A 205 0.21 2.74 -22.31
N ASN A 206 -1.08 2.45 -22.16
CA ASN A 206 -2.16 3.43 -22.11
C ASN A 206 -2.33 4.00 -20.70
N VAL A 207 -2.85 5.23 -20.63
CA VAL A 207 -3.29 5.87 -19.39
C VAL A 207 -4.79 6.07 -19.45
N LEU A 208 -5.51 5.61 -18.42
CA LEU A 208 -6.94 5.76 -18.29
C LEU A 208 -7.29 6.38 -16.91
N VAL A 209 -8.09 7.42 -16.92
CA VAL A 209 -8.82 7.92 -15.76
C VAL A 209 -10.31 7.76 -16.05
N GLY A 210 -10.99 6.90 -15.28
CA GLY A 210 -12.42 6.67 -15.47
C GLY A 210 -13.25 7.87 -15.01
N ASN A 211 -13.16 8.19 -13.73
CA ASN A 211 -13.83 9.34 -13.13
C ASN A 211 -12.88 10.05 -12.16
N ASP A 212 -12.79 11.36 -12.26
CA ASP A 212 -12.22 12.24 -11.26
C ASP A 212 -13.31 13.17 -10.72
N GLY A 213 -13.41 13.28 -9.42
CA GLY A 213 -14.36 14.19 -8.76
C GLY A 213 -13.83 15.61 -8.69
N SER A 214 -12.60 15.79 -8.25
CA SER A 214 -11.96 17.11 -8.19
C SER A 214 -10.47 17.01 -7.94
N GLY A 215 -9.70 17.71 -8.73
CA GLY A 215 -8.25 17.77 -8.67
C GLY A 215 -7.65 18.00 -10.05
N ASP A 216 -6.36 18.08 -10.13
CA ASP A 216 -5.66 18.21 -11.39
C ASP A 216 -5.19 16.83 -11.88
N ILE A 217 -5.45 16.53 -13.15
CA ILE A 217 -4.92 15.34 -13.83
C ILE A 217 -3.70 15.74 -14.65
N VAL A 218 -2.56 15.13 -14.37
CA VAL A 218 -1.30 15.40 -15.09
C VAL A 218 -0.74 14.10 -15.65
N VAL A 219 -0.51 14.06 -16.97
CA VAL A 219 0.10 12.92 -17.66
C VAL A 219 1.36 13.34 -18.38
N GLU A 220 2.48 12.69 -18.04
CA GLU A 220 3.79 12.94 -18.64
C GLU A 220 4.37 11.64 -19.21
N ASN A 221 4.66 11.63 -20.53
CA ASN A 221 5.30 10.50 -21.22
C ASN A 221 4.49 9.19 -21.15
N ALA A 222 3.37 9.13 -21.87
CA ALA A 222 2.61 7.91 -22.12
C ALA A 222 2.91 7.36 -23.52
N GLY A 223 3.25 6.07 -23.60
CA GLY A 223 3.58 5.39 -24.85
C GLY A 223 2.35 5.00 -25.68
N GLY A 224 1.18 4.88 -25.04
CA GLY A 224 -0.11 4.59 -25.65
C GLY A 224 -1.07 5.76 -25.65
N ASP A 225 -2.37 5.45 -25.59
CA ASP A 225 -3.46 6.42 -25.56
C ASP A 225 -3.65 6.99 -24.15
N PHE A 226 -4.14 8.24 -24.07
CA PHE A 226 -4.60 8.85 -22.82
C PHE A 226 -6.08 9.15 -22.90
N THR A 227 -6.85 8.62 -21.96
CA THR A 227 -8.30 8.78 -21.92
C THR A 227 -8.75 9.22 -20.53
N VAL A 228 -9.59 10.25 -20.48
CA VAL A 228 -10.35 10.64 -19.28
C VAL A 228 -11.83 10.51 -19.61
N GLY A 229 -12.56 9.71 -18.78
CA GLY A 229 -14.00 9.51 -18.96
C GLY A 229 -14.81 10.69 -18.45
N ASN A 230 -14.68 11.02 -17.18
CA ASN A 230 -15.31 12.18 -16.56
C ASN A 230 -14.30 12.91 -15.67
N ASP A 231 -14.38 14.24 -15.66
CA ASP A 231 -13.66 15.15 -14.77
C ASP A 231 -14.67 16.14 -14.20
N GLY A 232 -14.83 16.16 -12.89
CA GLY A 232 -15.81 17.04 -12.23
C GLY A 232 -15.31 18.47 -12.15
N SER A 233 -14.10 18.67 -11.62
CA SER A 233 -13.50 20.01 -11.55
C SER A 233 -11.99 19.93 -11.37
N GLY A 234 -11.27 20.70 -12.14
CA GLY A 234 -9.81 20.75 -12.15
C GLY A 234 -9.25 21.06 -13.52
N THR A 235 -7.98 20.78 -13.71
CA THR A 235 -7.30 20.93 -14.98
C THR A 235 -6.72 19.62 -15.45
N ILE A 236 -6.89 19.33 -16.74
CA ILE A 236 -6.25 18.17 -17.37
C ILE A 236 -5.07 18.67 -18.20
N ASN A 237 -3.87 18.30 -17.79
CA ASN A 237 -2.63 18.66 -18.44
C ASN A 237 -1.91 17.40 -18.94
N HIS A 238 -1.40 17.40 -20.15
CA HIS A 238 -0.64 16.28 -20.68
C HIS A 238 0.52 16.72 -21.56
N ARG A 239 1.59 15.93 -21.56
CA ARG A 239 2.73 16.08 -22.48
C ARG A 239 3.36 14.73 -22.78
N GLY A 240 3.91 14.58 -23.98
CA GLY A 240 4.62 13.35 -24.36
C GLY A 240 3.72 12.13 -24.48
N VAL A 241 2.44 12.29 -24.82
CA VAL A 241 1.52 11.19 -25.15
C VAL A 241 1.74 10.80 -26.60
N ALA A 242 2.09 9.53 -26.87
CA ALA A 242 2.38 9.05 -28.20
C ALA A 242 1.11 8.65 -28.97
N GLY A 243 0.08 8.21 -28.28
CA GLY A 243 -1.20 7.78 -28.86
C GLY A 243 -2.25 8.89 -28.92
N LYS A 244 -3.51 8.48 -29.00
CA LYS A 244 -4.67 9.37 -29.04
C LYS A 244 -4.98 9.92 -27.64
N VAL A 245 -5.30 11.22 -27.58
CA VAL A 245 -5.85 11.85 -26.36
C VAL A 245 -7.36 12.00 -26.52
N THR A 246 -8.11 11.48 -25.53
CA THR A 246 -9.58 11.59 -25.48
C THR A 246 -9.97 12.15 -24.10
N LEU A 247 -10.55 13.35 -24.12
CA LEU A 247 -10.95 14.06 -22.90
C LEU A 247 -12.47 14.25 -22.88
N PRO A 248 -13.10 14.40 -21.69
CA PRO A 248 -14.53 14.66 -21.59
C PRO A 248 -14.90 16.01 -22.22
N GLU A 249 -16.11 16.09 -22.76
CA GLU A 249 -16.67 17.38 -23.18
C GLU A 249 -16.99 18.23 -21.94
N ARG A 250 -16.54 19.48 -21.97
CA ARG A 250 -16.79 20.46 -20.88
C ARG A 250 -18.11 21.21 -21.12
#